data_3247a8ec6f0db5c6a8746a6a156846ce
#
_entry.id   3247a8ec6f0db5c6a8746a6a156846ce
#
_cell.length_a   1.000
_cell.length_b   1.000
_cell.length_c   1.000
_cell.angle_alpha   90.00
_cell.angle_beta   90.00
_cell.angle_gamma   90.00
#
_symmetry.space_group_name_H-M   'P 1'
#
loop_
_entity.id
_entity.type
_entity.pdbx_description
1 polymer ?
#
loop_
_entity_poly.entity_id
_entity_poly.type
_entity_poly.pdbx_seq_one_letter_code
_entity_poly.pdbx_strand_id
1 'polypeptide(L)'
;FNTRVQFEPLDFIQVNQALNRKMVMRALELLELESTDTVLDLFCGLGNFTLPLARQAAKVIGVEGDQAMVERARAAAHANELQNTDYYVCNLMSEDLSKEPWLKRSYERILLDPPRAGAKEVIPHLGKLKAERIVYVSCDPATLARDAGELVHTQGYKLLGAGVMDMFPHTAHVESIAVFAR
;
A
#
# COMPACT_ATOMS: atom_id res chain seq x y z
N PHE A 1 9.05 -13.26 -5.59
CA PHE A 1 8.40 -12.46 -6.64
C PHE A 1 9.31 -12.20 -7.84
N ASN A 2 10.60 -12.49 -7.73
CA ASN A 2 11.60 -12.23 -8.77
C ASN A 2 11.58 -10.77 -9.27
N THR A 3 11.47 -9.82 -8.35
CA THR A 3 11.51 -8.39 -8.63
C THR A 3 12.80 -7.77 -8.09
N ARG A 4 13.34 -6.81 -8.84
CA ARG A 4 14.56 -6.06 -8.48
C ARG A 4 14.18 -4.60 -8.29
N VAL A 5 14.59 -4.00 -7.16
CA VAL A 5 14.43 -2.59 -6.87
C VAL A 5 15.83 -1.98 -6.76
N GLN A 6 16.09 -0.92 -7.51
CA GLN A 6 17.27 -0.08 -7.32
C GLN A 6 16.93 1.02 -6.32
N PHE A 7 17.83 1.29 -5.41
CA PHE A 7 17.66 2.32 -4.38
C PHE A 7 18.94 3.12 -4.21
N GLU A 8 18.80 4.35 -3.73
CA GLU A 8 19.89 5.24 -3.38
C GLU A 8 20.16 5.21 -1.86
N PRO A 9 21.33 5.67 -1.39
CA PRO A 9 21.70 5.61 0.03
C PRO A 9 20.73 6.32 1.00
N LEU A 10 19.93 7.26 0.52
CA LEU A 10 18.95 8.01 1.32
C LEU A 10 17.52 7.48 1.17
N ASP A 11 17.29 6.49 0.31
CA ASP A 11 15.97 5.90 0.16
C ASP A 11 15.60 5.05 1.37
N PHE A 12 14.33 5.15 1.76
CA PHE A 12 13.82 4.22 2.75
C PHE A 12 13.65 2.82 2.14
N ILE A 13 14.31 1.85 2.73
CA ILE A 13 14.15 0.43 2.40
C ILE A 13 13.94 -0.36 3.68
N GLN A 14 13.16 -1.43 3.59
CA GLN A 14 12.99 -2.38 4.70
C GLN A 14 14.29 -3.13 4.98
N VAL A 15 14.92 -2.83 6.11
CA VAL A 15 16.25 -3.36 6.47
C VAL A 15 16.25 -4.87 6.64
N ASN A 16 15.17 -5.42 7.22
CA ASN A 16 15.02 -6.86 7.38
C ASN A 16 14.38 -7.49 6.14
N GLN A 17 15.22 -7.80 5.15
CA GLN A 17 14.77 -8.33 3.85
C GLN A 17 13.98 -9.65 3.98
N ALA A 18 14.36 -10.53 4.91
CA ALA A 18 13.68 -11.82 5.08
C ALA A 18 12.25 -11.63 5.60
N LEU A 19 12.08 -10.73 6.54
CA LEU A 19 10.76 -10.42 7.09
C LEU A 19 9.93 -9.56 6.14
N ASN A 20 10.57 -8.62 5.41
CA ASN A 20 9.91 -7.86 4.35
C ASN A 20 9.29 -8.79 3.30
N ARG A 21 10.02 -9.82 2.85
CA ARG A 21 9.46 -10.81 1.91
C ARG A 21 8.22 -11.51 2.48
N LYS A 22 8.25 -11.89 3.77
CA LYS A 22 7.09 -12.51 4.44
C LYS A 22 5.92 -11.54 4.53
N MET A 23 6.19 -10.27 4.85
CA MET A 23 5.19 -9.22 4.93
C MET A 23 4.52 -8.99 3.56
N VAL A 24 5.31 -8.86 2.50
CA VAL A 24 4.79 -8.71 1.13
C VAL A 24 3.96 -9.94 0.74
N MET A 25 4.47 -11.17 0.96
CA MET A 25 3.71 -12.39 0.69
C MET A 25 2.37 -12.39 1.44
N ARG A 26 2.40 -12.06 2.74
CA ARG A 26 1.19 -12.03 3.56
C ARG A 26 0.19 -10.98 3.10
N ALA A 27 0.66 -9.80 2.71
CA ALA A 27 -0.21 -8.75 2.16
C ALA A 27 -0.90 -9.20 0.86
N LEU A 28 -0.16 -9.84 -0.06
CA LEU A 28 -0.72 -10.36 -1.30
C LEU A 28 -1.75 -11.49 -1.05
N GLU A 29 -1.45 -12.41 -0.12
CA GLU A 29 -2.39 -13.45 0.31
C GLU A 29 -3.69 -12.84 0.87
N LEU A 30 -3.57 -11.83 1.73
CA LEU A 30 -4.71 -11.16 2.36
C LEU A 30 -5.54 -10.33 1.36
N LEU A 31 -4.93 -9.82 0.29
CA LEU A 31 -5.66 -9.13 -0.79
C LEU A 31 -6.52 -10.09 -1.61
N GLU A 32 -6.19 -11.39 -1.65
CA GLU A 32 -6.90 -12.38 -2.47
C GLU A 32 -7.06 -11.89 -3.91
N LEU A 33 -5.90 -11.61 -4.57
CA LEU A 33 -5.86 -11.02 -5.91
C LEU A 33 -6.39 -11.97 -6.96
N GLU A 34 -7.15 -11.41 -7.89
CA GLU A 34 -7.48 -12.03 -9.16
C GLU A 34 -6.69 -11.39 -10.31
N SER A 35 -6.45 -12.15 -11.37
CA SER A 35 -5.68 -11.67 -12.53
C SER A 35 -6.37 -10.54 -13.31
N THR A 36 -7.63 -10.29 -13.04
CA THR A 36 -8.46 -9.22 -13.62
C THR A 36 -8.48 -7.95 -12.79
N ASP A 37 -7.95 -7.99 -11.55
CA ASP A 37 -8.06 -6.88 -10.61
C ASP A 37 -7.24 -5.65 -11.02
N THR A 38 -7.80 -4.48 -10.75
CA THR A 38 -7.08 -3.21 -10.66
C THR A 38 -6.81 -2.90 -9.19
N VAL A 39 -5.55 -2.73 -8.85
CA VAL A 39 -5.08 -2.51 -7.48
C VAL A 39 -4.60 -1.08 -7.30
N LEU A 40 -4.97 -0.46 -6.18
CA LEU A 40 -4.41 0.82 -5.75
C LEU A 40 -3.41 0.57 -4.62
N ASP A 41 -2.16 1.01 -4.82
CA ASP A 41 -1.06 0.93 -3.86
C ASP A 41 -0.73 2.35 -3.38
N LEU A 42 -1.16 2.68 -2.17
CA LEU A 42 -1.01 4.00 -1.56
C LEU A 42 0.23 4.04 -0.67
N PHE A 43 1.01 5.11 -0.78
CA PHE A 43 2.35 5.25 -0.18
C PHE A 43 3.32 4.22 -0.77
N CYS A 44 3.30 4.08 -2.09
CA CYS A 44 3.97 2.96 -2.77
C CYS A 44 5.50 3.01 -2.76
N GLY A 45 6.10 4.16 -2.42
CA GLY A 45 7.55 4.34 -2.34
C GLY A 45 8.25 3.92 -3.64
N LEU A 46 9.27 3.10 -3.52
CA LEU A 46 10.03 2.51 -4.64
C LEU A 46 9.33 1.31 -5.32
N GLY A 47 8.11 0.96 -4.88
CA GLY A 47 7.35 -0.16 -5.43
C GLY A 47 7.54 -1.49 -4.71
N ASN A 48 7.84 -1.47 -3.41
CA ASN A 48 8.00 -2.68 -2.60
C ASN A 48 6.81 -3.64 -2.71
N PHE A 49 5.59 -3.10 -2.74
CA PHE A 49 4.35 -3.85 -2.98
C PHE A 49 3.91 -3.77 -4.44
N THR A 50 4.04 -2.61 -5.10
CA THR A 50 3.58 -2.38 -6.48
C THR A 50 4.11 -3.43 -7.45
N LEU A 51 5.43 -3.75 -7.38
CA LEU A 51 6.03 -4.68 -8.34
C LEU A 51 5.54 -6.13 -8.15
N PRO A 52 5.49 -6.69 -6.92
CA PRO A 52 4.86 -7.98 -6.69
C PRO A 52 3.37 -8.04 -7.04
N LEU A 53 2.59 -6.98 -6.76
CA LEU A 53 1.19 -6.85 -7.13
C LEU A 53 1.02 -6.92 -8.65
N ALA A 54 1.87 -6.21 -9.40
CA ALA A 54 1.82 -6.18 -10.86
C ALA A 54 2.13 -7.53 -11.54
N ARG A 55 2.76 -8.47 -10.81
CA ARG A 55 2.94 -9.84 -11.30
C ARG A 55 1.65 -10.67 -11.27
N GLN A 56 0.63 -10.24 -10.53
CA GLN A 56 -0.57 -11.04 -10.28
C GLN A 56 -1.85 -10.34 -10.76
N ALA A 57 -1.90 -9.01 -10.74
CA ALA A 57 -3.07 -8.20 -11.10
C ALA A 57 -3.05 -7.76 -12.58
N ALA A 58 -4.21 -7.40 -13.12
CA ALA A 58 -4.32 -6.81 -14.45
C ALA A 58 -3.66 -5.43 -14.51
N LYS A 59 -3.82 -4.63 -13.46
CA LYS A 59 -3.32 -3.25 -13.38
C LYS A 59 -2.99 -2.88 -11.95
N VAL A 60 -1.90 -2.14 -11.74
CA VAL A 60 -1.56 -1.53 -10.44
C VAL A 60 -1.35 -0.04 -10.61
N ILE A 61 -1.97 0.74 -9.74
CA ILE A 61 -1.80 2.19 -9.64
C ILE A 61 -1.05 2.47 -8.34
N GLY A 62 0.19 2.96 -8.45
CA GLY A 62 0.98 3.42 -7.31
C GLY A 62 0.80 4.92 -7.09
N VAL A 63 0.65 5.33 -5.84
CA VAL A 63 0.57 6.75 -5.45
C VAL A 63 1.59 7.03 -4.36
N GLU A 64 2.45 8.03 -4.58
CA GLU A 64 3.54 8.40 -3.69
C GLU A 64 3.75 9.91 -3.70
N GLY A 65 4.15 10.49 -2.57
CA GLY A 65 4.36 11.94 -2.43
C GLY A 65 5.67 12.44 -3.00
N ASP A 66 6.70 11.60 -3.05
CA ASP A 66 8.04 11.96 -3.52
C ASP A 66 8.19 11.68 -5.02
N GLN A 67 8.40 12.74 -5.81
CA GLN A 67 8.60 12.68 -7.25
C GLN A 67 9.78 11.76 -7.64
N ALA A 68 10.89 11.85 -6.92
CA ALA A 68 12.08 11.06 -7.24
C ALA A 68 11.87 9.58 -6.94
N MET A 69 11.12 9.24 -5.89
CA MET A 69 10.71 7.86 -5.61
C MET A 69 9.81 7.32 -6.71
N VAL A 70 8.84 8.10 -7.18
CA VAL A 70 7.95 7.72 -8.30
C VAL A 70 8.74 7.45 -9.57
N GLU A 71 9.71 8.29 -9.91
CA GLU A 71 10.56 8.08 -11.08
C GLU A 71 11.36 6.79 -10.98
N ARG A 72 11.93 6.49 -9.81
CA ARG A 72 12.64 5.23 -9.55
C ARG A 72 11.70 4.01 -9.56
N ALA A 73 10.48 4.14 -9.02
CA ALA A 73 9.48 3.07 -9.09
C ALA A 73 9.09 2.74 -10.54
N ARG A 74 8.94 3.76 -11.40
CA ARG A 74 8.72 3.57 -12.86
C ARG A 74 9.90 2.86 -13.52
N ALA A 75 11.13 3.31 -13.21
CA ALA A 75 12.34 2.68 -13.74
C ALA A 75 12.46 1.22 -13.26
N ALA A 76 12.14 0.94 -12.00
CA ALA A 76 12.12 -0.41 -11.45
C ALA A 76 11.06 -1.29 -12.14
N ALA A 77 9.84 -0.77 -12.38
CA ALA A 77 8.81 -1.50 -13.12
C ALA A 77 9.28 -1.85 -14.53
N HIS A 78 9.85 -0.88 -15.25
CA HIS A 78 10.41 -1.11 -16.58
C HIS A 78 11.54 -2.16 -16.58
N ALA A 79 12.48 -2.08 -15.63
CA ALA A 79 13.59 -3.03 -15.49
C ALA A 79 13.12 -4.45 -15.12
N ASN A 80 11.92 -4.59 -14.56
CA ASN A 80 11.26 -5.86 -14.27
C ASN A 80 10.28 -6.29 -15.37
N GLU A 81 10.26 -5.60 -16.53
CA GLU A 81 9.37 -5.88 -17.68
C GLU A 81 7.87 -5.83 -17.33
N LEU A 82 7.52 -4.98 -16.35
CA LEU A 82 6.12 -4.75 -15.94
C LEU A 82 5.54 -3.56 -16.72
N GLN A 83 4.52 -3.81 -17.54
CA GLN A 83 3.86 -2.81 -18.38
C GLN A 83 2.48 -2.40 -17.85
N ASN A 84 2.04 -3.04 -16.78
CA ASN A 84 0.72 -2.87 -16.19
C ASN A 84 0.73 -2.00 -14.92
N THR A 85 1.72 -1.10 -14.79
CA THR A 85 1.80 -0.16 -13.67
C THR A 85 1.63 1.27 -14.13
N ASP A 86 0.86 2.08 -13.38
CA ASP A 86 0.82 3.54 -13.49
C ASP A 86 1.19 4.17 -12.15
N TYR A 87 1.73 5.38 -12.18
CA TYR A 87 2.13 6.07 -10.96
C TYR A 87 1.67 7.52 -10.95
N TYR A 88 1.21 7.99 -9.79
CA TYR A 88 0.86 9.38 -9.53
C TYR A 88 1.73 9.94 -8.42
N VAL A 89 2.18 11.19 -8.60
CA VAL A 89 2.81 11.96 -7.52
C VAL A 89 1.71 12.72 -6.80
N CYS A 90 1.49 12.39 -5.53
CA CYS A 90 0.45 13.02 -4.73
C CYS A 90 0.83 12.96 -3.25
N ASN A 91 0.85 14.11 -2.58
CA ASN A 91 1.00 14.16 -1.14
C ASN A 91 -0.28 13.63 -0.47
N LEU A 92 -0.28 12.35 -0.11
CA LEU A 92 -1.41 11.67 0.53
C LEU A 92 -1.73 12.16 1.96
N MET A 93 -0.87 13.03 2.51
CA MET A 93 -1.09 13.72 3.79
C MET A 93 -1.72 15.11 3.59
N SER A 94 -2.15 15.45 2.38
CA SER A 94 -2.83 16.72 2.07
C SER A 94 -4.28 16.69 2.52
N GLU A 95 -4.78 17.81 3.04
CA GLU A 95 -6.18 17.95 3.46
C GLU A 95 -7.17 17.92 2.28
N ASP A 96 -6.74 18.29 1.07
CA ASP A 96 -7.60 18.26 -0.13
C ASP A 96 -7.04 17.31 -1.19
N LEU A 97 -7.56 16.11 -1.21
CA LEU A 97 -7.32 15.09 -2.22
C LEU A 97 -8.43 14.99 -3.28
N SER A 98 -9.49 15.78 -3.15
CA SER A 98 -10.75 15.61 -3.92
C SER A 98 -10.59 15.70 -5.44
N LYS A 99 -9.54 16.36 -5.93
CA LYS A 99 -9.27 16.59 -7.36
C LYS A 99 -8.36 15.54 -7.99
N GLU A 100 -7.80 14.65 -7.18
CA GLU A 100 -6.81 13.69 -7.65
C GLU A 100 -7.38 12.71 -8.68
N PRO A 101 -6.69 12.51 -9.81
CA PRO A 101 -7.20 11.69 -10.92
C PRO A 101 -7.44 10.23 -10.53
N TRP A 102 -6.61 9.69 -9.63
CA TRP A 102 -6.72 8.32 -9.17
C TRP A 102 -7.98 8.08 -8.30
N LEU A 103 -8.54 9.11 -7.64
CA LEU A 103 -9.82 9.03 -6.92
C LEU A 103 -11.06 8.94 -7.82
N LYS A 104 -10.89 9.15 -9.13
CA LYS A 104 -12.01 9.10 -10.12
C LYS A 104 -12.19 7.72 -10.73
N ARG A 105 -11.50 6.71 -10.21
CA ARG A 105 -11.53 5.32 -10.66
C ARG A 105 -12.11 4.43 -9.58
N SER A 106 -12.52 3.23 -9.95
CA SER A 106 -12.80 2.13 -9.02
C SER A 106 -11.61 1.17 -9.00
N TYR A 107 -11.49 0.45 -7.89
CA TYR A 107 -10.45 -0.54 -7.68
C TYR A 107 -11.05 -1.74 -6.99
N GLU A 108 -10.64 -2.94 -7.37
CA GLU A 108 -11.05 -4.17 -6.69
C GLU A 108 -10.32 -4.34 -5.36
N ARG A 109 -9.04 -3.92 -5.32
CA ARG A 109 -8.18 -4.07 -4.14
C ARG A 109 -7.42 -2.79 -3.84
N ILE A 110 -7.19 -2.52 -2.55
CA ILE A 110 -6.37 -1.40 -2.08
C ILE A 110 -5.34 -1.91 -1.08
N LEU A 111 -4.10 -1.47 -1.22
CA LEU A 111 -3.04 -1.63 -0.24
C LEU A 111 -2.62 -0.26 0.28
N LEU A 112 -2.38 -0.16 1.59
CA LEU A 112 -1.82 1.01 2.24
C LEU A 112 -0.59 0.61 3.07
N ASP A 113 0.49 1.38 2.95
CA ASP A 113 1.69 1.28 3.80
C ASP A 113 2.16 2.69 4.20
N PRO A 114 1.37 3.43 4.99
CA PRO A 114 1.64 4.82 5.32
C PRO A 114 2.76 4.98 6.33
N PRO A 115 3.31 6.21 6.47
CA PRO A 115 4.22 6.57 7.55
C PRO A 115 3.52 6.47 8.92
N ARG A 116 4.29 6.65 10.00
CA ARG A 116 3.82 6.56 11.40
C ARG A 116 2.57 7.40 11.72
N ALA A 117 2.36 8.51 11.02
CA ALA A 117 1.18 9.35 11.19
C ALA A 117 -0.12 8.66 10.77
N GLY A 118 -0.03 7.55 10.04
CA GLY A 118 -1.17 6.85 9.46
C GLY A 118 -1.65 7.51 8.17
N ALA A 119 -2.88 7.23 7.79
CA ALA A 119 -3.48 7.63 6.50
C ALA A 119 -4.79 8.42 6.67
N LYS A 120 -4.93 9.19 7.75
CA LYS A 120 -6.20 9.84 8.14
C LYS A 120 -6.80 10.73 7.04
N GLU A 121 -5.96 11.35 6.18
CA GLU A 121 -6.41 12.23 5.11
C GLU A 121 -6.98 11.46 3.92
N VAL A 122 -6.46 10.26 3.63
CA VAL A 122 -6.90 9.46 2.49
C VAL A 122 -8.04 8.50 2.85
N ILE A 123 -8.12 8.02 4.09
CA ILE A 123 -9.14 7.05 4.54
C ILE A 123 -10.58 7.50 4.21
N PRO A 124 -10.99 8.78 4.41
CA PRO A 124 -12.35 9.23 4.09
C PRO A 124 -12.74 9.10 2.61
N HIS A 125 -11.78 8.95 1.74
CA HIS A 125 -12.03 8.80 0.30
C HIS A 125 -12.18 7.33 -0.14
N LEU A 126 -11.68 6.36 0.66
CA LEU A 126 -11.61 4.96 0.24
C LEU A 126 -12.98 4.31 0.04
N GLY A 127 -13.97 4.72 0.82
CA GLY A 127 -15.35 4.22 0.67
C GLY A 127 -15.93 4.44 -0.73
N LYS A 128 -15.57 5.53 -1.39
CA LYS A 128 -16.04 5.89 -2.73
C LYS A 128 -15.39 5.06 -3.83
N LEU A 129 -14.20 4.51 -3.59
CA LEU A 129 -13.45 3.71 -4.56
C LEU A 129 -14.03 2.30 -4.73
N LYS A 130 -14.92 1.87 -3.83
CA LYS A 130 -15.69 0.61 -3.87
C LYS A 130 -14.82 -0.65 -3.86
N ALA A 131 -13.59 -0.58 -3.37
CA ALA A 131 -12.75 -1.75 -3.27
C ALA A 131 -13.41 -2.83 -2.42
N GLU A 132 -13.36 -4.06 -2.86
CA GLU A 132 -13.89 -5.20 -2.14
C GLU A 132 -13.03 -5.54 -0.93
N ARG A 133 -11.71 -5.29 -1.03
CA ARG A 133 -10.77 -5.63 0.01
C ARG A 133 -9.67 -4.56 0.15
N ILE A 134 -9.32 -4.27 1.39
CA ILE A 134 -8.23 -3.36 1.76
C ILE A 134 -7.26 -4.11 2.66
N VAL A 135 -5.98 -4.03 2.37
CA VAL A 135 -4.89 -4.44 3.26
C VAL A 135 -4.14 -3.20 3.71
N TYR A 136 -3.98 -3.05 5.02
CA TYR A 136 -3.30 -1.94 5.66
C TYR A 136 -2.09 -2.48 6.43
N VAL A 137 -0.88 -2.10 6.00
CA VAL A 137 0.37 -2.34 6.72
C VAL A 137 0.71 -1.09 7.52
N SER A 138 1.21 -1.21 8.74
CA SER A 138 1.50 -0.06 9.59
C SER A 138 2.63 -0.35 10.58
N CYS A 139 3.56 0.59 10.68
CA CYS A 139 4.60 0.58 11.71
C CYS A 139 4.14 1.22 13.05
N ASP A 140 2.86 1.64 13.15
CA ASP A 140 2.29 2.20 14.38
C ASP A 140 0.87 1.67 14.62
N PRO A 141 0.70 0.75 15.60
CA PRO A 141 -0.60 0.14 15.89
C PRO A 141 -1.67 1.14 16.34
N ALA A 142 -1.27 2.27 16.94
CA ALA A 142 -2.24 3.27 17.42
C ALA A 142 -2.89 4.03 16.26
N THR A 143 -2.09 4.44 15.27
CA THR A 143 -2.62 5.08 14.07
C THR A 143 -3.40 4.10 13.21
N LEU A 144 -2.97 2.83 13.12
CA LEU A 144 -3.78 1.79 12.48
C LEU A 144 -5.15 1.63 13.15
N ALA A 145 -5.20 1.59 14.48
CA ALA A 145 -6.46 1.45 15.20
C ALA A 145 -7.41 2.63 14.95
N ARG A 146 -6.89 3.87 14.91
CA ARG A 146 -7.66 5.06 14.55
C ARG A 146 -8.24 4.96 13.15
N ASP A 147 -7.40 4.65 12.16
CA ASP A 147 -7.78 4.57 10.75
C ASP A 147 -8.72 3.39 10.48
N ALA A 148 -8.52 2.26 11.18
CA ALA A 148 -9.43 1.12 11.15
C ALA A 148 -10.83 1.47 11.67
N GLY A 149 -10.90 2.30 12.74
CA GLY A 149 -12.16 2.82 13.24
C GLY A 149 -12.94 3.60 12.17
N GLU A 150 -12.27 4.47 11.42
CA GLU A 150 -12.88 5.22 10.32
C GLU A 150 -13.31 4.28 9.17
N LEU A 151 -12.47 3.32 8.77
CA LEU A 151 -12.82 2.34 7.74
C LEU A 151 -14.07 1.53 8.10
N VAL A 152 -14.17 1.11 9.36
CA VAL A 152 -15.30 0.26 9.82
C VAL A 152 -16.56 1.08 10.06
N HIS A 153 -16.46 2.19 10.78
CA HIS A 153 -17.66 2.91 11.24
C HIS A 153 -18.21 3.90 10.20
N THR A 154 -17.36 4.39 9.29
CA THR A 154 -17.74 5.44 8.34
C THR A 154 -17.66 4.98 6.88
N GLN A 155 -16.63 4.21 6.52
CA GLN A 155 -16.38 3.85 5.12
C GLN A 155 -17.07 2.53 4.69
N GLY A 156 -17.71 1.82 5.61
CA GLY A 156 -18.56 0.64 5.35
C GLY A 156 -17.77 -0.66 5.14
N TYR A 157 -16.55 -0.74 5.69
CA TYR A 157 -15.77 -1.97 5.71
C TYR A 157 -15.96 -2.76 7.01
N LYS A 158 -15.65 -4.05 6.96
CA LYS A 158 -15.55 -4.94 8.13
C LYS A 158 -14.10 -5.34 8.32
N LEU A 159 -13.59 -5.25 9.54
CA LEU A 159 -12.29 -5.82 9.89
C LEU A 159 -12.40 -7.35 9.91
N LEU A 160 -11.66 -8.02 9.03
CA LEU A 160 -11.64 -9.49 8.96
C LEU A 160 -10.55 -10.08 9.86
N GLY A 161 -9.45 -9.36 10.05
CA GLY A 161 -8.36 -9.81 10.89
C GLY A 161 -7.26 -8.77 10.99
N ALA A 162 -6.46 -8.89 12.03
CA ALA A 162 -5.25 -8.11 12.23
C ALA A 162 -4.17 -8.99 12.85
N GLY A 163 -2.91 -8.67 12.57
CA GLY A 163 -1.75 -9.36 13.12
C GLY A 163 -0.57 -8.42 13.26
N VAL A 164 0.47 -8.90 13.95
CA VAL A 164 1.70 -8.16 14.17
C VAL A 164 2.90 -8.97 13.69
N MET A 165 3.95 -8.27 13.30
CA MET A 165 5.25 -8.82 12.91
C MET A 165 6.36 -8.08 13.65
N ASP A 166 7.29 -8.81 14.24
CA ASP A 166 8.47 -8.22 14.87
C ASP A 166 9.53 -7.93 13.81
N MET A 167 9.38 -6.80 13.12
CA MET A 167 10.30 -6.35 12.06
C MET A 167 11.65 -5.90 12.63
N PHE A 168 11.64 -5.39 13.85
CA PHE A 168 12.80 -4.79 14.50
C PHE A 168 13.02 -5.41 15.88
N PRO A 169 13.53 -6.67 15.97
CA PRO A 169 13.78 -7.35 17.25
C PRO A 169 14.60 -6.48 18.21
N HIS A 170 14.27 -6.54 19.50
CA HIS A 170 14.89 -5.75 20.56
C HIS A 170 14.57 -4.25 20.54
N THR A 171 13.58 -3.82 19.79
CA THR A 171 13.04 -2.44 19.81
C THR A 171 11.56 -2.44 20.21
N ALA A 172 11.01 -1.25 20.50
CA ALA A 172 9.57 -1.09 20.73
C ALA A 172 8.73 -1.00 19.44
N HIS A 173 9.35 -1.20 18.28
CA HIS A 173 8.69 -1.08 16.99
C HIS A 173 8.14 -2.43 16.53
N VAL A 174 6.85 -2.45 16.24
CA VAL A 174 6.17 -3.59 15.62
C VAL A 174 5.52 -3.15 14.32
N GLU A 175 5.59 -4.01 13.32
CA GLU A 175 4.76 -3.88 12.12
C GLU A 175 3.42 -4.57 12.37
N SER A 176 2.37 -3.94 11.93
CA SER A 176 1.02 -4.48 12.02
C SER A 176 0.44 -4.62 10.61
N ILE A 177 -0.41 -5.61 10.42
CA ILE A 177 -1.15 -5.78 9.17
C ILE A 177 -2.61 -6.04 9.50
N ALA A 178 -3.50 -5.37 8.81
CA ALA A 178 -4.93 -5.57 8.95
C ALA A 178 -5.59 -5.75 7.58
N VAL A 179 -6.64 -6.55 7.53
CA VAL A 179 -7.43 -6.80 6.33
C VAL A 179 -8.89 -6.45 6.57
N PHE A 180 -9.45 -5.72 5.64
CA PHE A 180 -10.84 -5.26 5.65
C PHE A 180 -11.52 -5.70 4.36
N ALA A 181 -12.83 -5.98 4.43
CA ALA A 181 -13.68 -6.27 3.27
C ALA A 181 -15.07 -5.65 3.42
N ARG A 182 -15.75 -5.56 2.31
CA ARG A 182 -17.19 -5.18 2.25
C ARG A 182 -18.08 -6.38 2.23
#